data_27648c32e2c6a1eebe5683c55a70dc85
#
_entry.id   27648c32e2c6a1eebe5683c55a70dc85
#
_cell.length_a   1.000
_cell.length_b   1.000
_cell.length_c   1.000
_cell.angle_alpha   90.00
_cell.angle_beta   90.00
_cell.angle_gamma   90.00
#
_symmetry.space_group_name_H-M   'P 1'
#
loop_
_entity.id
_entity.type
_entity.pdbx_description
1 polymer ?
#
loop_
_entity_poly.entity_id
_entity_poly.type
_entity_poly.pdbx_seq_one_letter_code
_entity_poly.pdbx_strand_id
1 'polypeptide(L)'
;PWKDAQVYVNPTGRFVVGGPMGDTGLTGRKIIADTYGGSGRHGGGAFSGKDCTKVDRSGAYAARWVAKNVVAAGLAKRCEVQLAYAIGVAHPLSILVETFGTEQVPIEVIERAVNEAFDLRPGAIIRDLDLRRPIYEKTAAYGHFGRNDPDFTWERTDRVDELRAACGL
;
A
#
# COMPACT_ATOMS: atom_id res chain seq x y z
N PRO A 1 -14.23 18.32 7.01
CA PRO A 1 -12.95 18.85 6.52
C PRO A 1 -13.06 19.48 5.14
N TRP A 2 -13.85 18.92 4.22
CA TRP A 2 -13.98 19.48 2.86
C TRP A 2 -14.87 20.73 2.78
N LYS A 3 -15.68 21.02 3.80
CA LYS A 3 -16.58 22.18 3.82
C LYS A 3 -15.85 23.52 3.77
N ASP A 4 -14.62 23.54 4.28
CA ASP A 4 -13.78 24.72 4.31
C ASP A 4 -12.75 24.74 3.18
N ALA A 5 -12.81 23.74 2.28
CA ALA A 5 -11.89 23.66 1.15
C ALA A 5 -12.27 24.66 0.07
N GLN A 6 -11.28 25.38 -0.47
CA GLN A 6 -11.47 26.20 -1.65
C GLN A 6 -11.59 25.27 -2.88
N VAL A 7 -12.73 25.39 -3.59
CA VAL A 7 -13.04 24.55 -4.75
C VAL A 7 -12.96 25.39 -6.02
N TYR A 8 -12.20 24.91 -6.98
CA TYR A 8 -12.13 25.48 -8.31
C TYR A 8 -12.78 24.53 -9.31
N VAL A 9 -13.72 25.03 -10.10
CA VAL A 9 -14.38 24.27 -11.15
C VAL A 9 -14.01 24.89 -12.50
N ASN A 10 -13.33 24.11 -13.35
CA ASN A 10 -12.84 24.54 -14.66
C ASN A 10 -12.16 25.94 -14.63
N PRO A 11 -11.13 26.17 -13.79
CA PRO A 11 -10.52 27.50 -13.61
C PRO A 11 -9.87 28.04 -14.88
N THR A 12 -9.57 27.18 -15.87
CA THR A 12 -9.06 27.56 -17.20
C THR A 12 -10.17 27.82 -18.22
N GLY A 13 -11.45 27.78 -17.80
CA GLY A 13 -12.58 27.97 -18.66
C GLY A 13 -13.24 26.68 -19.13
N ARG A 14 -14.11 26.79 -20.13
CA ARG A 14 -14.88 25.67 -20.62
C ARG A 14 -14.00 24.60 -21.28
N PHE A 15 -14.11 23.37 -20.80
CA PHE A 15 -13.49 22.19 -21.41
C PHE A 15 -14.33 21.70 -22.58
N VAL A 16 -13.85 21.87 -23.81
CA VAL A 16 -14.64 21.63 -25.04
C VAL A 16 -14.25 20.32 -25.72
N VAL A 17 -12.97 20.01 -25.78
CA VAL A 17 -12.46 18.81 -26.46
C VAL A 17 -12.19 17.75 -25.38
N GLY A 18 -13.00 16.70 -25.36
CA GLY A 18 -12.86 15.55 -24.45
C GLY A 18 -12.50 14.27 -25.20
N GLY A 19 -12.42 13.18 -24.44
CA GLY A 19 -12.10 11.86 -24.98
C GLY A 19 -10.67 11.75 -25.51
N PRO A 20 -10.36 10.72 -26.34
CA PRO A 20 -9.01 10.44 -26.82
C PRO A 20 -8.35 11.57 -27.61
N MET A 21 -9.16 12.48 -28.21
CA MET A 21 -8.61 13.65 -28.92
C MET A 21 -8.04 14.69 -27.96
N GLY A 22 -8.61 14.82 -26.76
CA GLY A 22 -8.09 15.72 -25.72
C GLY A 22 -6.92 15.12 -24.96
N ASP A 23 -7.06 13.86 -24.57
CA ASP A 23 -6.04 13.09 -23.88
C ASP A 23 -6.35 11.58 -24.04
N THR A 24 -5.44 10.83 -24.62
CA THR A 24 -5.57 9.37 -24.74
C THR A 24 -5.37 8.66 -23.40
N GLY A 25 -4.79 9.35 -22.41
CA GLY A 25 -4.45 8.78 -21.12
C GLY A 25 -3.27 7.79 -21.19
N LEU A 26 -2.69 7.50 -20.02
CA LEU A 26 -1.69 6.45 -19.87
C LEU A 26 -1.89 5.75 -18.52
N THR A 27 -1.96 4.42 -18.57
CA THR A 27 -2.04 3.59 -17.36
C THR A 27 -0.76 3.69 -16.54
N GLY A 28 -0.91 3.82 -15.21
CA GLY A 28 0.21 3.83 -14.28
C GLY A 28 0.96 5.16 -14.16
N ARG A 29 0.47 6.25 -14.74
CA ARG A 29 1.09 7.59 -14.64
C ARG A 29 0.42 8.49 -13.59
N LYS A 30 -0.48 7.97 -12.79
CA LYS A 30 -1.12 8.66 -11.66
C LYS A 30 -0.80 7.93 -10.36
N ILE A 31 0.48 7.64 -10.14
CA ILE A 31 0.97 6.77 -9.05
C ILE A 31 0.59 7.26 -7.65
N ILE A 32 0.48 8.55 -7.45
CA ILE A 32 0.07 9.14 -6.18
C ILE A 32 -1.44 9.02 -5.99
N ALA A 33 -2.24 9.20 -7.04
CA ALA A 33 -3.69 8.97 -7.02
C ALA A 33 -4.03 7.48 -6.83
N ASP A 34 -3.22 6.58 -7.41
CA ASP A 34 -3.39 5.13 -7.27
C ASP A 34 -3.12 4.64 -5.83
N THR A 35 -2.41 5.43 -5.01
CA THR A 35 -1.98 5.06 -3.66
C THR A 35 -2.66 5.92 -2.59
N TYR A 36 -1.96 6.90 -2.04
CA TYR A 36 -2.40 7.62 -0.83
C TYR A 36 -2.65 9.12 -1.06
N GLY A 37 -2.66 9.60 -2.29
CA GLY A 37 -2.97 11.00 -2.60
C GLY A 37 -1.99 12.00 -2.00
N GLY A 38 -0.74 11.59 -1.71
CA GLY A 38 0.27 12.41 -1.09
C GLY A 38 0.31 12.36 0.45
N SER A 39 -0.60 11.62 1.10
CA SER A 39 -0.58 11.44 2.57
C SER A 39 0.50 10.47 3.04
N GLY A 40 0.95 9.55 2.19
CA GLY A 40 2.05 8.62 2.43
C GLY A 40 3.21 8.86 1.47
N ARG A 41 4.41 8.46 1.87
CA ARG A 41 5.58 8.48 0.98
C ARG A 41 5.42 7.46 -0.13
N HIS A 42 6.07 7.70 -1.26
CA HIS A 42 5.98 6.84 -2.44
C HIS A 42 7.37 6.57 -3.02
N GLY A 43 7.67 5.30 -3.32
CA GLY A 43 8.95 4.90 -3.91
C GLY A 43 9.08 5.13 -5.42
N GLY A 44 7.99 5.56 -6.10
CA GLY A 44 7.99 5.88 -7.53
C GLY A 44 7.50 4.74 -8.44
N GLY A 45 7.28 3.54 -7.92
CA GLY A 45 6.83 2.39 -8.71
C GLY A 45 5.35 2.47 -9.11
N ALA A 46 5.06 2.37 -10.41
CA ALA A 46 3.70 2.25 -10.92
C ALA A 46 3.18 0.82 -10.75
N PHE A 47 1.86 0.65 -10.58
CA PHE A 47 1.23 -0.66 -10.40
C PHE A 47 0.66 -1.25 -11.69
N SER A 48 -0.15 -0.46 -12.39
CA SER A 48 -0.82 -0.91 -13.60
C SER A 48 0.17 -1.38 -14.67
N GLY A 49 -0.20 -2.44 -15.40
CA GLY A 49 0.66 -3.05 -16.40
C GLY A 49 1.73 -4.00 -15.86
N LYS A 50 1.81 -4.16 -14.52
CA LYS A 50 2.74 -5.09 -13.86
C LYS A 50 1.98 -6.26 -13.24
N ASP A 51 2.51 -7.46 -13.41
CA ASP A 51 2.02 -8.64 -12.70
C ASP A 51 2.61 -8.72 -11.28
N CYS A 52 2.18 -9.71 -10.49
CA CYS A 52 2.59 -9.86 -9.09
C CYS A 52 4.08 -10.20 -8.88
N THR A 53 4.84 -10.51 -9.92
CA THR A 53 6.28 -10.75 -9.81
C THR A 53 7.09 -9.46 -9.71
N LYS A 54 6.49 -8.32 -10.03
CA LYS A 54 7.12 -6.99 -9.93
C LYS A 54 6.90 -6.43 -8.53
N VAL A 55 7.98 -6.28 -7.77
CA VAL A 55 7.93 -5.80 -6.37
C VAL A 55 7.41 -4.37 -6.23
N ASP A 56 7.50 -3.54 -7.25
CA ASP A 56 6.85 -2.22 -7.27
C ASP A 56 5.35 -2.34 -6.93
N ARG A 57 4.70 -3.40 -7.40
CA ARG A 57 3.29 -3.68 -7.11
C ARG A 57 3.13 -4.55 -5.88
N SER A 58 3.69 -5.75 -5.88
CA SER A 58 3.52 -6.72 -4.79
C SER A 58 4.12 -6.24 -3.47
N GLY A 59 5.25 -5.55 -3.49
CA GLY A 59 5.87 -4.97 -2.31
C GLY A 59 5.02 -3.85 -1.69
N ALA A 60 4.43 -2.97 -2.52
CA ALA A 60 3.52 -1.94 -2.03
C ALA A 60 2.24 -2.54 -1.42
N TYR A 61 1.70 -3.63 -2.00
CA TYR A 61 0.57 -4.36 -1.44
C TYR A 61 0.93 -5.00 -0.10
N ALA A 62 2.11 -5.62 0.01
CA ALA A 62 2.60 -6.18 1.26
C ALA A 62 2.81 -5.11 2.33
N ALA A 63 3.41 -3.96 1.98
CA ALA A 63 3.57 -2.84 2.91
C ALA A 63 2.22 -2.33 3.42
N ARG A 64 1.19 -2.27 2.56
CA ARG A 64 -0.18 -1.96 2.95
C ARG A 64 -0.74 -2.97 3.94
N TRP A 65 -0.56 -4.25 3.66
CA TRP A 65 -1.02 -5.33 4.54
C TRP A 65 -0.36 -5.26 5.92
N VAL A 66 0.96 -5.08 5.98
CA VAL A 66 1.70 -4.90 7.25
C VAL A 66 1.17 -3.69 8.02
N ALA A 67 1.13 -2.50 7.40
CA ALA A 67 0.71 -1.27 8.07
C ALA A 67 -0.72 -1.36 8.63
N LYS A 68 -1.64 -1.99 7.89
CA LYS A 68 -3.01 -2.22 8.36
C LYS A 68 -3.07 -3.13 9.59
N ASN A 69 -2.28 -4.21 9.59
CA ASN A 69 -2.24 -5.13 10.73
C ASN A 69 -1.63 -4.48 11.98
N VAL A 70 -0.56 -3.68 11.83
CA VAL A 70 0.04 -2.91 12.94
C VAL A 70 -0.98 -1.99 13.59
N VAL A 71 -1.76 -1.24 12.78
CA VAL A 71 -2.80 -0.35 13.31
C VAL A 71 -3.97 -1.15 13.91
N ALA A 72 -4.42 -2.20 13.24
CA ALA A 72 -5.52 -3.05 13.73
C ALA A 72 -5.16 -3.80 15.02
N ALA A 73 -3.88 -4.16 15.20
CA ALA A 73 -3.37 -4.75 16.44
C ALA A 73 -3.31 -3.76 17.61
N GLY A 74 -3.56 -2.47 17.35
CA GLY A 74 -3.48 -1.41 18.36
C GLY A 74 -2.06 -1.02 18.75
N LEU A 75 -1.06 -1.41 17.94
CA LEU A 75 0.35 -1.12 18.22
C LEU A 75 0.73 0.33 17.90
N ALA A 76 0.03 0.97 16.97
CA ALA A 76 0.14 2.38 16.64
C ALA A 76 -1.19 2.93 16.11
N LYS A 77 -1.40 4.24 16.21
CA LYS A 77 -2.58 4.91 15.62
C LYS A 77 -2.38 5.20 14.12
N ARG A 78 -1.12 5.33 13.70
CA ARG A 78 -0.71 5.58 12.32
C ARG A 78 0.55 4.75 12.04
N CYS A 79 0.62 4.16 10.85
CA CYS A 79 1.77 3.35 10.45
C CYS A 79 2.06 3.55 8.96
N GLU A 80 3.32 3.74 8.63
CA GLU A 80 3.86 3.71 7.28
C GLU A 80 4.98 2.68 7.23
N VAL A 81 5.01 1.87 6.17
CA VAL A 81 6.02 0.81 6.00
C VAL A 81 6.77 1.04 4.70
N GLN A 82 8.10 1.03 4.77
CA GLN A 82 8.97 1.07 3.61
C GLN A 82 9.72 -0.25 3.48
N LEU A 83 9.69 -0.83 2.28
CA LEU A 83 10.43 -2.03 1.92
C LEU A 83 11.44 -1.70 0.84
N ALA A 84 12.69 -2.12 1.02
CA ALA A 84 13.75 -1.98 0.03
C ALA A 84 14.23 -3.35 -0.44
N TYR A 85 14.34 -3.52 -1.76
CA TYR A 85 14.81 -4.77 -2.37
C TYR A 85 16.00 -4.52 -3.30
N ALA A 86 16.86 -5.52 -3.44
CA ALA A 86 17.83 -5.60 -4.51
C ALA A 86 17.47 -6.76 -5.45
N ILE A 87 17.59 -6.52 -6.76
CA ILE A 87 17.33 -7.56 -7.76
C ILE A 87 18.32 -8.72 -7.56
N GLY A 88 17.79 -9.95 -7.54
CA GLY A 88 18.55 -11.16 -7.29
C GLY A 88 18.72 -11.52 -5.80
N VAL A 89 18.24 -10.67 -4.88
CA VAL A 89 18.24 -10.95 -3.43
C VAL A 89 16.79 -11.09 -2.96
N ALA A 90 16.45 -12.26 -2.45
CA ALA A 90 15.05 -12.57 -2.10
C ALA A 90 14.59 -11.83 -0.84
N HIS A 91 15.44 -11.69 0.17
CA HIS A 91 15.08 -10.97 1.39
C HIS A 91 15.11 -9.46 1.16
N PRO A 92 14.16 -8.70 1.75
CA PRO A 92 14.29 -7.24 1.80
C PRO A 92 15.64 -6.82 2.37
N LEU A 93 16.26 -5.80 1.78
CA LEU A 93 17.48 -5.20 2.34
C LEU A 93 17.17 -4.36 3.57
N SER A 94 15.99 -3.79 3.62
CA SER A 94 15.52 -2.95 4.73
C SER A 94 14.01 -3.01 4.84
N ILE A 95 13.53 -3.05 6.07
CA ILE A 95 12.13 -2.88 6.46
C ILE A 95 12.14 -1.75 7.47
N LEU A 96 11.51 -0.63 7.14
CA LEU A 96 11.34 0.52 8.04
C LEU A 96 9.86 0.62 8.42
N VAL A 97 9.59 0.73 9.72
CA VAL A 97 8.26 0.99 10.26
C VAL A 97 8.27 2.38 10.89
N GLU A 98 7.44 3.27 10.37
CA GLU A 98 7.27 4.64 10.89
C GLU A 98 5.88 4.77 11.50
N THR A 99 5.82 5.14 12.76
CA THR A 99 4.57 5.27 13.53
C THR A 99 4.19 6.72 13.86
N PHE A 100 5.03 7.65 13.46
CA PHE A 100 4.81 9.10 13.66
C PHE A 100 4.60 9.48 15.13
N GLY A 101 5.28 8.79 16.06
CA GLY A 101 5.16 9.02 17.50
C GLY A 101 3.81 8.57 18.08
N THR A 102 3.12 7.64 17.41
CA THR A 102 1.81 7.12 17.86
C THR A 102 1.86 5.68 18.36
N GLU A 103 3.05 5.11 18.46
CA GLU A 103 3.30 3.76 18.97
C GLU A 103 2.80 3.59 20.41
N GLN A 104 2.34 2.38 20.73
CA GLN A 104 1.87 1.99 22.06
C GLN A 104 2.88 1.07 22.79
N VAL A 105 3.87 0.59 22.07
CA VAL A 105 5.03 -0.17 22.57
C VAL A 105 6.28 0.35 21.84
N PRO A 106 7.50 0.12 22.37
CA PRO A 106 8.72 0.60 21.71
C PRO A 106 8.79 0.21 20.24
N ILE A 107 9.27 1.11 19.38
CA ILE A 107 9.28 0.90 17.92
C ILE A 107 10.10 -0.34 17.53
N GLU A 108 11.18 -0.63 18.25
CA GLU A 108 12.02 -1.79 18.02
C GLU A 108 11.27 -3.11 18.27
N VAL A 109 10.28 -3.09 19.18
CA VAL A 109 9.41 -4.24 19.44
C VAL A 109 8.46 -4.44 18.26
N ILE A 110 7.89 -3.36 17.71
CA ILE A 110 7.03 -3.42 16.53
C ILE A 110 7.81 -3.92 15.32
N GLU A 111 9.01 -3.39 15.06
CA GLU A 111 9.85 -3.81 13.95
C GLU A 111 10.22 -5.31 14.03
N ARG A 112 10.57 -5.79 15.22
CA ARG A 112 10.81 -7.21 15.45
C ARG A 112 9.55 -8.04 15.19
N ALA A 113 8.41 -7.64 15.74
CA ALA A 113 7.14 -8.34 15.55
C ALA A 113 6.73 -8.40 14.07
N VAL A 114 6.95 -7.33 13.32
CA VAL A 114 6.71 -7.31 11.86
C VAL A 114 7.61 -8.32 11.15
N ASN A 115 8.90 -8.36 11.49
CA ASN A 115 9.83 -9.32 10.89
C ASN A 115 9.51 -10.78 11.24
N GLU A 116 8.91 -11.05 12.39
CA GLU A 116 8.49 -12.39 12.83
C GLU A 116 7.17 -12.81 12.16
N ALA A 117 6.20 -11.90 12.08
CA ALA A 117 4.85 -12.21 11.60
C ALA A 117 4.72 -12.22 10.07
N PHE A 118 5.62 -11.57 9.32
CA PHE A 118 5.50 -11.42 7.88
C PHE A 118 6.74 -11.91 7.13
N ASP A 119 6.55 -12.84 6.22
CA ASP A 119 7.58 -13.19 5.24
C ASP A 119 7.45 -12.28 4.01
N LEU A 120 8.31 -11.26 3.97
CA LEU A 120 8.28 -10.22 2.93
C LEU A 120 9.18 -10.54 1.72
N ARG A 121 9.57 -11.80 1.54
CA ARG A 121 10.19 -12.23 0.29
C ARG A 121 9.16 -12.21 -0.84
N PRO A 122 9.52 -11.82 -2.08
CA PRO A 122 8.54 -11.68 -3.17
C PRO A 122 7.67 -12.92 -3.40
N GLY A 123 8.26 -14.12 -3.36
CA GLY A 123 7.52 -15.36 -3.52
C GLY A 123 6.52 -15.64 -2.39
N ALA A 124 6.87 -15.28 -1.15
CA ALA A 124 5.99 -15.40 0.01
C ALA A 124 4.84 -14.39 -0.06
N ILE A 125 5.11 -13.15 -0.44
CA ILE A 125 4.07 -12.13 -0.66
C ILE A 125 3.03 -12.62 -1.67
N ILE A 126 3.48 -13.18 -2.80
CA ILE A 126 2.59 -13.70 -3.84
C ILE A 126 1.72 -14.84 -3.29
N ARG A 127 2.29 -15.73 -2.48
CA ARG A 127 1.58 -16.85 -1.85
C ARG A 127 0.59 -16.35 -0.80
N ASP A 128 1.03 -15.52 0.14
CA ASP A 128 0.26 -15.15 1.33
C ASP A 128 -0.89 -14.18 1.00
N LEU A 129 -0.68 -13.33 0.01
CA LEU A 129 -1.72 -12.44 -0.52
C LEU A 129 -2.49 -13.05 -1.70
N ASP A 130 -2.16 -14.29 -2.12
CA ASP A 130 -2.81 -15.01 -3.23
C ASP A 130 -2.92 -14.14 -4.51
N LEU A 131 -1.80 -13.56 -4.93
CA LEU A 131 -1.75 -12.55 -5.98
C LEU A 131 -1.77 -13.10 -7.42
N ARG A 132 -1.82 -14.43 -7.62
CA ARG A 132 -1.88 -15.01 -8.96
C ARG A 132 -3.28 -15.06 -9.56
N ARG A 133 -4.31 -14.69 -8.78
CA ARG A 133 -5.70 -14.64 -9.23
C ARG A 133 -5.94 -13.49 -10.20
N PRO A 134 -6.98 -13.53 -11.04
CA PRO A 134 -7.33 -12.45 -11.96
C PRO A 134 -8.07 -11.31 -11.24
N ILE A 135 -7.41 -10.66 -10.28
CA ILE A 135 -7.98 -9.64 -9.38
C ILE A 135 -7.67 -8.21 -9.80
N TYR A 136 -6.85 -8.01 -10.83
CA TYR A 136 -6.23 -6.72 -11.14
C TYR A 136 -7.13 -5.76 -11.93
N GLU A 137 -8.11 -6.25 -12.69
CA GLU A 137 -9.05 -5.41 -13.42
C GLU A 137 -9.75 -4.40 -12.52
N LYS A 138 -10.19 -4.84 -11.35
CA LYS A 138 -10.87 -4.01 -10.35
C LYS A 138 -10.01 -2.86 -9.82
N THR A 139 -8.69 -2.95 -9.94
CA THR A 139 -7.76 -1.91 -9.49
C THR A 139 -7.57 -0.80 -10.53
N ALA A 140 -8.10 -0.96 -11.73
CA ALA A 140 -7.95 0.02 -12.81
C ALA A 140 -8.73 1.32 -12.56
N ALA A 141 -9.68 1.31 -11.62
CA ALA A 141 -10.46 2.47 -11.23
C ALA A 141 -10.55 2.59 -9.70
N TYR A 142 -10.64 3.82 -9.20
CA TYR A 142 -10.83 4.15 -7.77
C TYR A 142 -9.68 3.76 -6.84
N GLY A 143 -8.46 3.62 -7.37
CA GLY A 143 -7.25 3.34 -6.59
C GLY A 143 -7.14 1.88 -6.14
N HIS A 144 -6.04 1.57 -5.47
CA HIS A 144 -5.68 0.21 -5.06
C HIS A 144 -5.93 -0.06 -3.57
N PHE A 145 -6.05 1.00 -2.74
CA PHE A 145 -6.08 0.89 -1.28
C PHE A 145 -7.36 1.45 -0.67
N GLY A 146 -7.67 0.99 0.55
CA GLY A 146 -8.80 1.47 1.32
C GLY A 146 -10.16 0.98 0.83
N ARG A 147 -10.22 -0.12 0.10
CA ARG A 147 -11.44 -0.69 -0.49
C ARG A 147 -11.81 -2.02 0.15
N ASN A 148 -13.07 -2.17 0.51
CA ASN A 148 -13.61 -3.41 1.10
C ASN A 148 -14.04 -4.40 -0.01
N ASP A 149 -13.08 -4.83 -0.84
CA ASP A 149 -13.30 -5.88 -1.83
C ASP A 149 -12.59 -7.17 -1.35
N PRO A 150 -13.26 -8.33 -1.33
CA PRO A 150 -12.66 -9.58 -0.86
C PRO A 150 -11.45 -10.04 -1.69
N ASP A 151 -11.33 -9.56 -2.92
CA ASP A 151 -10.16 -9.85 -3.76
C ASP A 151 -8.93 -9.01 -3.39
N PHE A 152 -9.12 -7.92 -2.65
CA PHE A 152 -8.02 -7.04 -2.22
C PHE A 152 -7.42 -7.54 -0.91
N THR A 153 -6.70 -8.65 -1.00
CA THR A 153 -6.15 -9.39 0.14
C THR A 153 -5.16 -8.57 0.97
N TRP A 154 -4.54 -7.54 0.41
CA TRP A 154 -3.68 -6.59 1.13
C TRP A 154 -4.44 -5.67 2.10
N GLU A 155 -5.77 -5.71 2.08
CA GLU A 155 -6.61 -4.99 3.05
C GLU A 155 -6.99 -5.86 4.27
N ARG A 156 -6.60 -7.14 4.31
CA ARG A 156 -6.88 -8.04 5.44
C ARG A 156 -6.13 -7.62 6.70
N THR A 157 -6.74 -7.93 7.85
CA THR A 157 -6.16 -7.74 9.19
C THR A 157 -6.03 -9.09 9.90
N ASP A 158 -5.51 -10.07 9.20
CA ASP A 158 -5.43 -11.48 9.57
C ASP A 158 -4.17 -11.87 10.36
N ARG A 159 -3.30 -10.89 10.68
CA ARG A 159 -2.06 -11.07 11.45
C ARG A 159 -2.07 -10.32 12.80
N VAL A 160 -3.24 -9.86 13.23
CA VAL A 160 -3.37 -9.06 14.45
C VAL A 160 -2.91 -9.85 15.69
N ASP A 161 -3.38 -11.09 15.85
CA ASP A 161 -3.06 -11.90 17.01
C ASP A 161 -1.58 -12.30 17.04
N GLU A 162 -0.99 -12.60 15.88
CA GLU A 162 0.44 -12.89 15.75
C GLU A 162 1.29 -11.68 16.16
N LEU A 163 0.93 -10.48 15.67
CA LEU A 163 1.62 -9.25 16.04
C LEU A 163 1.51 -8.93 17.54
N ARG A 164 0.32 -9.08 18.11
CA ARG A 164 0.12 -8.87 19.55
C ARG A 164 0.95 -9.83 20.37
N ALA A 165 0.92 -11.12 20.04
CA ALA A 165 1.71 -12.14 20.72
C ALA A 165 3.22 -11.86 20.63
N ALA A 166 3.72 -11.46 19.45
CA ALA A 166 5.12 -11.09 19.25
C ALA A 166 5.54 -9.83 20.03
N CYS A 167 4.57 -8.96 20.35
CA CYS A 167 4.78 -7.79 21.20
C CYS A 167 4.57 -8.08 22.71
N GLY A 168 4.16 -9.28 23.09
CA GLY A 168 3.89 -9.65 24.49
C GLY A 168 2.56 -9.09 25.02
N LEU A 169 1.55 -8.92 24.14
CA LEU A 169 0.22 -8.36 24.44
C LEU A 169 -0.89 -9.40 24.30
#